data_1a7cae33534fb686dfaca5e79381dcc9
#
_entry.id   1a7cae33534fb686dfaca5e79381dcc9
#
_cell.length_a   1.000
_cell.length_b   1.000
_cell.length_c   1.000
_cell.angle_alpha   90.00
_cell.angle_beta   90.00
_cell.angle_gamma   90.00
#
_symmetry.space_group_name_H-M   'P 1'
#
loop_
_entity.id
_entity.type
_entity.pdbx_description
1 polymer ?
#
loop_
_entity_poly.entity_id
_entity_poly.type
_entity_poly.pdbx_seq_one_letter_code
_entity_poly.pdbx_strand_id
1 'polypeptide(L)'
;YTSLYKISRDLGNFDVFLSFRSSIRSKFLKFLISAKNKYQFDKNKYQNRHQVEKYNDFINDSLLIDSVAGKLQIYGHNIVKSKKKILGINPGASYGSAKRWYPQEFAKVARELSAEYNIVIFGGPGETDIAGDIEQALINSGIKNYKNIAGNTTITELINKIASIDLFITGDSGPMHVAAAFQVPTVAIFGPTKDKETSQWMNKKSIIVKKNLDCQPCMKRTCPLQHHNCMNLIKAVDVLNAVSRIK
;
A
#
# COMPACT_ATOMS: atom_id res chain seq x y z
N TYR A 1 17.93 12.14 19.21
CA TYR A 1 18.53 10.96 19.85
C TYR A 1 18.20 10.86 21.35
N THR A 2 18.08 11.96 22.08
CA THR A 2 17.69 11.99 23.51
C THR A 2 16.32 11.34 23.77
N SER A 3 15.34 11.54 22.90
CA SER A 3 14.03 10.90 23.00
C SER A 3 14.09 9.37 22.81
N LEU A 4 14.96 8.86 21.93
CA LEU A 4 15.16 7.42 21.75
C LEU A 4 15.80 6.77 22.98
N TYR A 5 16.75 7.45 23.60
CA TYR A 5 17.37 6.98 24.83
C TYR A 5 16.37 6.89 25.99
N LYS A 6 15.55 7.94 26.18
CA LYS A 6 14.49 7.93 27.19
C LYS A 6 13.50 6.77 26.96
N ILE A 7 12.95 6.66 25.74
CA ILE A 7 12.03 5.57 25.39
C ILE A 7 12.66 4.19 25.61
N SER A 8 13.93 4.00 25.25
CA SER A 8 14.58 2.69 25.41
C SER A 8 14.71 2.25 26.88
N ARG A 9 14.84 3.18 27.80
CA ARG A 9 14.88 2.90 29.25
C ARG A 9 13.50 2.58 29.81
N ASP A 10 12.47 3.29 29.33
CA ASP A 10 11.08 3.11 29.78
C ASP A 10 10.49 1.77 29.32
N LEU A 11 11.04 1.16 28.27
CA LEU A 11 10.56 -0.14 27.73
C LEU A 11 10.95 -1.36 28.56
N GLY A 12 11.95 -1.26 29.47
CA GLY A 12 12.42 -2.38 30.28
C GLY A 12 13.29 -3.39 29.51
N ASN A 13 13.29 -4.65 29.97
CA ASN A 13 14.13 -5.73 29.46
C ASN A 13 13.33 -6.73 28.62
N PHE A 14 13.96 -7.22 27.54
CA PHE A 14 13.36 -8.20 26.63
C PHE A 14 14.24 -9.44 26.49
N ASP A 15 13.65 -10.57 26.15
CA ASP A 15 14.43 -11.75 25.76
C ASP A 15 14.95 -11.62 24.33
N VAL A 16 14.12 -11.05 23.42
CA VAL A 16 14.45 -10.91 22.02
C VAL A 16 14.04 -9.53 21.50
N PHE A 17 14.92 -8.90 20.74
CA PHE A 17 14.65 -7.68 19.97
C PHE A 17 14.93 -7.93 18.48
N LEU A 18 13.90 -7.73 17.64
CA LEU A 18 13.96 -7.88 16.19
C LEU A 18 13.73 -6.52 15.52
N SER A 19 14.72 -6.00 14.79
CA SER A 19 14.58 -4.77 14.03
C SER A 19 14.45 -5.07 12.53
N PHE A 20 13.29 -4.79 11.95
CA PHE A 20 13.00 -4.95 10.51
C PHE A 20 13.52 -3.81 9.64
N ARG A 21 14.20 -2.82 10.22
CA ARG A 21 14.76 -1.68 9.50
C ARG A 21 16.28 -1.69 9.57
N SER A 22 16.95 -1.29 8.47
CA SER A 22 18.42 -1.22 8.35
C SER A 22 18.99 0.21 8.45
N SER A 23 18.18 1.20 8.84
CA SER A 23 18.62 2.60 8.97
C SER A 23 19.57 2.81 10.14
N ILE A 24 20.41 3.87 10.09
CA ILE A 24 21.29 4.26 11.21
C ILE A 24 20.50 4.44 12.50
N ARG A 25 19.33 5.10 12.42
CA ARG A 25 18.46 5.30 13.58
C ARG A 25 17.99 3.97 14.18
N SER A 26 17.65 2.98 13.37
CA SER A 26 17.24 1.65 13.88
C SER A 26 18.38 0.84 14.46
N LYS A 27 19.60 1.00 13.91
CA LYS A 27 20.81 0.42 14.49
C LYS A 27 21.12 1.02 15.86
N PHE A 28 20.99 2.33 15.98
CA PHE A 28 21.16 3.02 17.26
C PHE A 28 20.10 2.58 18.30
N LEU A 29 18.83 2.45 17.89
CA LEU A 29 17.78 1.92 18.77
C LEU A 29 18.11 0.50 19.25
N LYS A 30 18.57 -0.39 18.34
CA LYS A 30 19.04 -1.74 18.70
C LYS A 30 20.14 -1.71 19.75
N PHE A 31 21.08 -0.76 19.68
CA PHE A 31 22.14 -0.60 20.67
C PHE A 31 21.56 -0.22 22.04
N LEU A 32 20.61 0.71 22.09
CA LEU A 32 20.02 1.22 23.32
C LEU A 32 19.06 0.26 24.02
N ILE A 33 18.30 -0.54 23.28
CA ILE A 33 17.32 -1.47 23.86
C ILE A 33 18.03 -2.53 24.70
N SER A 34 17.50 -2.79 25.91
CA SER A 34 17.94 -3.90 26.76
C SER A 34 17.25 -5.19 26.30
N ALA A 35 18.01 -6.12 25.72
CA ALA A 35 17.53 -7.45 25.34
C ALA A 35 18.66 -8.47 25.33
N LYS A 36 18.35 -9.73 25.69
CA LYS A 36 19.33 -10.84 25.69
C LYS A 36 19.85 -11.11 24.28
N ASN A 37 18.97 -11.17 23.30
CA ASN A 37 19.28 -11.41 21.90
C ASN A 37 18.75 -10.24 21.05
N LYS A 38 19.58 -9.72 20.14
CA LYS A 38 19.25 -8.55 19.31
C LYS A 38 19.59 -8.80 17.86
N TYR A 39 18.60 -8.81 16.98
CA TYR A 39 18.74 -9.05 15.56
C TYR A 39 18.39 -7.83 14.73
N GLN A 40 19.02 -7.70 13.59
CA GLN A 40 18.84 -6.58 12.67
C GLN A 40 18.65 -7.11 11.26
N PHE A 41 17.57 -6.76 10.61
CA PHE A 41 17.34 -7.09 9.21
C PHE A 41 18.42 -6.50 8.30
N ASP A 42 19.03 -7.36 7.49
CA ASP A 42 19.95 -6.95 6.43
C ASP A 42 19.30 -7.16 5.06
N LYS A 43 18.98 -6.07 4.40
CA LYS A 43 18.37 -6.09 3.06
C LYS A 43 19.24 -6.78 2.00
N ASN A 44 20.57 -6.85 2.20
CA ASN A 44 21.49 -7.47 1.24
C ASN A 44 21.55 -9.00 1.38
N LYS A 45 21.20 -9.53 2.56
CA LYS A 45 21.13 -10.97 2.80
C LYS A 45 19.91 -11.62 2.13
N TYR A 46 18.78 -10.92 2.12
CA TYR A 46 17.50 -11.45 1.65
C TYR A 46 17.09 -10.76 0.35
N GLN A 47 17.66 -11.20 -0.79
CA GLN A 47 17.43 -10.59 -2.10
C GLN A 47 16.46 -11.42 -2.95
N ASN A 48 15.91 -10.81 -4.01
CA ASN A 48 15.13 -11.43 -5.07
C ASN A 48 13.87 -12.21 -4.61
N ARG A 49 13.29 -11.81 -3.49
CA ARG A 49 12.07 -12.38 -2.92
C ARG A 49 11.07 -11.28 -2.56
N HIS A 50 9.82 -11.64 -2.34
CA HIS A 50 8.82 -10.71 -1.82
C HIS A 50 9.19 -10.24 -0.40
N GLN A 51 8.82 -9.00 -0.02
CA GLN A 51 9.20 -8.42 1.27
C GLN A 51 8.68 -9.25 2.47
N VAL A 52 7.51 -9.88 2.33
CA VAL A 52 6.95 -10.78 3.35
C VAL A 52 7.87 -12.00 3.54
N GLU A 53 8.33 -12.62 2.46
CA GLU A 53 9.27 -13.75 2.55
C GLU A 53 10.61 -13.32 3.15
N LYS A 54 11.14 -12.16 2.74
CA LYS A 54 12.39 -11.62 3.31
C LYS A 54 12.30 -11.45 4.83
N TYR A 55 11.16 -10.97 5.32
CA TYR A 55 10.95 -10.81 6.76
C TYR A 55 10.74 -12.15 7.47
N ASN A 56 10.07 -13.10 6.82
CA ASN A 56 9.92 -14.46 7.35
C ASN A 56 11.28 -15.16 7.47
N ASP A 57 12.10 -15.11 6.42
CA ASP A 57 13.46 -15.67 6.43
C ASP A 57 14.33 -15.04 7.52
N PHE A 58 14.23 -13.72 7.70
CA PHE A 58 14.93 -13.02 8.78
C PHE A 58 14.52 -13.51 10.17
N ILE A 59 13.23 -13.77 10.39
CA ILE A 59 12.73 -14.33 11.66
C ILE A 59 13.25 -15.75 11.83
N ASN A 60 13.16 -16.58 10.79
CA ASN A 60 13.62 -17.96 10.81
C ASN A 60 15.11 -18.04 11.19
N ASP A 61 15.94 -17.26 10.52
CA ASP A 61 17.38 -17.19 10.80
C ASP A 61 17.70 -16.67 12.22
N SER A 62 16.91 -15.69 12.69
CA SER A 62 17.14 -15.05 13.99
C SER A 62 16.76 -15.95 15.15
N LEU A 63 15.69 -16.72 14.99
CA LEU A 63 15.12 -17.55 16.06
C LEU A 63 15.41 -19.04 15.90
N LEU A 64 16.14 -19.43 14.85
CA LEU A 64 16.45 -20.81 14.50
C LEU A 64 15.20 -21.67 14.37
N ILE A 65 14.19 -21.15 13.68
CA ILE A 65 12.93 -21.83 13.37
C ILE A 65 12.79 -22.00 11.86
N ASP A 66 11.87 -22.87 11.44
CA ASP A 66 11.53 -23.07 10.03
C ASP A 66 10.03 -22.87 9.85
N SER A 67 9.62 -21.66 9.50
CA SER A 67 8.24 -21.29 9.24
C SER A 67 8.04 -20.81 7.82
N VAL A 68 6.89 -21.08 7.22
CA VAL A 68 6.52 -20.62 5.89
C VAL A 68 5.70 -19.35 5.99
N ALA A 69 6.01 -18.37 5.15
CA ALA A 69 5.27 -17.11 5.10
C ALA A 69 3.80 -17.36 4.69
N GLY A 70 2.89 -17.09 5.61
CA GLY A 70 1.45 -17.22 5.41
C GLY A 70 0.82 -15.98 4.77
N LYS A 71 -0.51 -16.00 4.64
CA LYS A 71 -1.30 -14.82 4.22
C LYS A 71 -1.15 -13.69 5.23
N LEU A 72 -1.22 -12.45 4.74
CA LEU A 72 -1.36 -11.30 5.63
C LEU A 72 -2.68 -11.39 6.40
N GLN A 73 -2.66 -11.02 7.67
CA GLN A 73 -3.83 -11.01 8.55
C GLN A 73 -3.83 -9.75 9.41
N ILE A 74 -5.00 -9.16 9.60
CA ILE A 74 -5.22 -8.03 10.52
C ILE A 74 -6.36 -8.45 11.46
N TYR A 75 -6.11 -8.39 12.75
CA TYR A 75 -7.06 -8.77 13.80
C TYR A 75 -7.73 -7.53 14.42
N GLY A 76 -8.82 -7.75 15.16
CA GLY A 76 -9.51 -6.69 15.91
C GLY A 76 -10.26 -5.69 15.03
N HIS A 77 -10.73 -6.12 13.86
CA HIS A 77 -11.48 -5.30 12.92
C HIS A 77 -12.97 -5.68 12.89
N ASN A 78 -13.81 -4.71 12.50
CA ASN A 78 -15.24 -4.91 12.29
C ASN A 78 -15.58 -4.66 10.81
N ILE A 79 -16.01 -5.71 10.10
CA ILE A 79 -16.38 -5.63 8.70
C ILE A 79 -17.90 -5.46 8.58
N VAL A 80 -18.32 -4.32 8.08
CA VAL A 80 -19.74 -4.04 7.77
C VAL A 80 -19.90 -3.90 6.26
N LYS A 81 -20.49 -4.91 5.63
CA LYS A 81 -20.78 -4.85 4.18
C LYS A 81 -22.00 -3.98 3.90
N SER A 82 -21.89 -3.16 2.86
CA SER A 82 -22.99 -2.36 2.32
C SER A 82 -23.90 -3.20 1.42
N LYS A 83 -25.19 -2.81 1.33
CA LYS A 83 -26.13 -3.42 0.35
C LYS A 83 -25.71 -3.12 -1.09
N LYS A 84 -25.21 -1.91 -1.36
CA LYS A 84 -24.68 -1.51 -2.67
C LYS A 84 -23.17 -1.72 -2.67
N LYS A 85 -22.62 -2.28 -3.73
CA LYS A 85 -21.18 -2.50 -3.89
C LYS A 85 -20.40 -1.20 -3.76
N ILE A 86 -19.22 -1.26 -3.18
CA ILE A 86 -18.33 -0.11 -2.96
C ILE A 86 -17.04 -0.30 -3.74
N LEU A 87 -16.74 0.70 -4.57
CA LEU A 87 -15.43 0.90 -5.19
C LEU A 87 -14.59 1.83 -4.30
N GLY A 88 -13.48 1.34 -3.79
CA GLY A 88 -12.45 2.16 -3.15
C GLY A 88 -11.41 2.65 -4.16
N ILE A 89 -11.04 3.93 -4.08
CA ILE A 89 -9.96 4.54 -4.86
C ILE A 89 -8.95 5.13 -3.90
N ASN A 90 -7.67 4.74 -4.02
CA ASN A 90 -6.57 5.33 -3.25
C ASN A 90 -5.50 5.88 -4.20
N PRO A 91 -5.56 7.18 -4.54
CA PRO A 91 -4.68 7.81 -5.53
C PRO A 91 -3.31 8.15 -4.97
N GLY A 92 -3.19 8.19 -3.65
CA GLY A 92 -2.03 8.71 -2.95
C GLY A 92 -0.84 7.77 -2.93
N ALA A 93 0.32 8.35 -2.68
CA ALA A 93 1.54 7.64 -2.34
C ALA A 93 2.46 8.56 -1.54
N SER A 94 2.61 8.29 -0.24
CA SER A 94 3.52 9.03 0.64
C SER A 94 5.00 8.87 0.28
N TYR A 95 5.34 7.86 -0.51
CA TYR A 95 6.68 7.65 -1.01
C TYR A 95 7.17 8.80 -1.89
N GLY A 96 6.31 9.31 -2.79
CA GLY A 96 6.62 10.43 -3.70
C GLY A 96 5.76 10.45 -4.95
N SER A 97 5.83 11.56 -5.69
CA SER A 97 5.00 11.80 -6.89
C SER A 97 5.20 10.77 -7.99
N ALA A 98 6.39 10.15 -8.09
CA ALA A 98 6.65 9.13 -9.11
C ALA A 98 5.73 7.89 -9.02
N LYS A 99 5.12 7.61 -7.86
CA LYS A 99 4.16 6.52 -7.68
C LYS A 99 2.71 6.92 -7.91
N ARG A 100 2.41 8.21 -8.08
CA ARG A 100 1.04 8.71 -8.21
C ARG A 100 0.57 8.57 -9.66
N TRP A 101 -0.52 7.86 -9.85
CA TRP A 101 -1.24 7.87 -11.11
C TRP A 101 -2.11 9.12 -11.23
N TYR A 102 -2.60 9.42 -12.41
CA TYR A 102 -3.24 10.69 -12.71
C TYR A 102 -4.69 10.75 -12.19
N PRO A 103 -5.10 11.84 -11.51
CA PRO A 103 -6.47 11.99 -10.98
C PRO A 103 -7.54 11.82 -12.04
N GLN A 104 -7.30 12.35 -13.25
CA GLN A 104 -8.24 12.29 -14.37
C GLN A 104 -8.48 10.85 -14.83
N GLU A 105 -7.46 10.00 -14.78
CA GLU A 105 -7.61 8.59 -15.14
C GLU A 105 -8.35 7.80 -14.05
N PHE A 106 -8.11 8.10 -12.76
CA PHE A 106 -8.91 7.56 -11.66
C PHE A 106 -10.38 7.97 -11.81
N ALA A 107 -10.66 9.23 -12.11
CA ALA A 107 -12.02 9.73 -12.29
C ALA A 107 -12.74 9.07 -13.48
N LYS A 108 -12.03 8.82 -14.60
CA LYS A 108 -12.60 8.07 -15.74
C LYS A 108 -13.00 6.66 -15.33
N VAL A 109 -12.14 5.94 -14.62
CA VAL A 109 -12.46 4.59 -14.12
C VAL A 109 -13.65 4.63 -13.17
N ALA A 110 -13.67 5.57 -12.24
CA ALA A 110 -14.76 5.75 -11.30
C ALA A 110 -16.10 6.03 -12.01
N ARG A 111 -16.08 6.90 -13.02
CA ARG A 111 -17.26 7.22 -13.83
C ARG A 111 -17.83 5.98 -14.53
N GLU A 112 -16.99 5.19 -15.21
CA GLU A 112 -17.43 3.97 -15.91
C GLU A 112 -18.02 2.92 -14.93
N LEU A 113 -17.56 2.88 -13.69
CA LEU A 113 -18.02 1.94 -12.68
C LEU A 113 -19.14 2.50 -11.78
N SER A 114 -19.51 3.77 -11.91
CA SER A 114 -20.46 4.47 -11.02
C SER A 114 -21.88 3.90 -11.06
N ALA A 115 -22.29 3.29 -12.16
CA ALA A 115 -23.59 2.62 -12.27
C ALA A 115 -23.70 1.40 -11.33
N GLU A 116 -22.59 0.68 -11.14
CA GLU A 116 -22.55 -0.56 -10.33
C GLU A 116 -22.12 -0.29 -8.89
N TYR A 117 -21.24 0.69 -8.65
CA TYR A 117 -20.60 0.95 -7.37
C TYR A 117 -20.90 2.33 -6.79
N ASN A 118 -20.99 2.42 -5.46
CA ASN A 118 -20.72 3.66 -4.75
C ASN A 118 -19.21 3.86 -4.64
N ILE A 119 -18.74 5.08 -4.84
CA ILE A 119 -17.31 5.39 -4.89
C ILE A 119 -16.85 5.96 -3.55
N VAL A 120 -15.74 5.45 -3.02
CA VAL A 120 -15.07 6.01 -1.83
C VAL A 120 -13.64 6.36 -2.20
N ILE A 121 -13.27 7.64 -2.05
CA ILE A 121 -11.92 8.14 -2.30
C ILE A 121 -11.19 8.16 -0.96
N PHE A 122 -10.10 7.37 -0.88
CA PHE A 122 -9.21 7.28 0.27
C PHE A 122 -7.99 8.18 0.09
N GLY A 123 -7.30 8.47 1.17
CA GLY A 123 -6.03 9.20 1.16
C GLY A 123 -5.62 9.59 2.57
N GLY A 124 -4.32 9.74 2.80
CA GLY A 124 -3.79 10.33 4.03
C GLY A 124 -3.92 11.87 4.03
N PRO A 125 -3.59 12.54 5.15
CA PRO A 125 -3.66 14.01 5.24
C PRO A 125 -2.83 14.76 4.18
N GLY A 126 -1.72 14.18 3.70
CA GLY A 126 -0.90 14.75 2.63
C GLY A 126 -1.34 14.39 1.20
N GLU A 127 -2.55 13.84 1.04
CA GLU A 127 -3.09 13.34 -0.23
C GLU A 127 -4.46 13.93 -0.55
N THR A 128 -4.90 14.92 0.22
CA THR A 128 -6.20 15.61 0.07
C THR A 128 -6.31 16.32 -1.28
N ASP A 129 -5.22 16.90 -1.77
CA ASP A 129 -5.20 17.63 -3.04
C ASP A 129 -5.54 16.69 -4.22
N ILE A 130 -4.82 15.57 -4.34
CA ILE A 130 -5.06 14.60 -5.41
C ILE A 130 -6.45 13.93 -5.29
N ALA A 131 -6.95 13.73 -4.07
CA ALA A 131 -8.30 13.24 -3.83
C ALA A 131 -9.36 14.27 -4.24
N GLY A 132 -9.10 15.56 -3.96
CA GLY A 132 -9.94 16.69 -4.38
C GLY A 132 -10.01 16.84 -5.90
N ASP A 133 -8.89 16.64 -6.61
CA ASP A 133 -8.87 16.65 -8.08
C ASP A 133 -9.77 15.55 -8.68
N ILE A 134 -9.77 14.36 -8.08
CA ILE A 134 -10.66 13.27 -8.49
C ILE A 134 -12.12 13.64 -8.21
N GLU A 135 -12.40 14.13 -7.02
CA GLU A 135 -13.73 14.57 -6.61
C GLU A 135 -14.29 15.63 -7.56
N GLN A 136 -13.48 16.65 -7.89
CA GLN A 136 -13.90 17.70 -8.83
C GLN A 136 -14.19 17.14 -10.23
N ALA A 137 -13.40 16.17 -10.70
CA ALA A 137 -13.65 15.51 -11.97
C ALA A 137 -14.94 14.67 -11.97
N LEU A 138 -15.30 14.05 -10.84
CA LEU A 138 -16.57 13.33 -10.68
C LEU A 138 -17.75 14.31 -10.68
N ILE A 139 -17.66 15.43 -9.96
CA ILE A 139 -18.66 16.50 -9.96
C ILE A 139 -18.93 17.00 -11.38
N ASN A 140 -17.87 17.34 -12.12
CA ASN A 140 -17.94 17.82 -13.48
C ASN A 140 -18.56 16.80 -14.45
N SER A 141 -18.47 15.50 -14.11
CA SER A 141 -19.07 14.40 -14.86
C SER A 141 -20.50 14.06 -14.39
N GLY A 142 -21.09 14.82 -13.45
CA GLY A 142 -22.45 14.61 -12.92
C GLY A 142 -22.59 13.40 -12.00
N ILE A 143 -21.48 12.79 -11.53
CA ILE A 143 -21.50 11.65 -10.61
C ILE A 143 -21.82 12.14 -9.20
N LYS A 144 -22.84 11.53 -8.56
CA LYS A 144 -23.30 11.93 -7.23
C LYS A 144 -23.09 10.86 -6.14
N ASN A 145 -22.85 9.61 -6.54
CA ASN A 145 -22.72 8.47 -5.63
C ASN A 145 -21.25 8.22 -5.24
N TYR A 146 -20.61 9.26 -4.71
CA TYR A 146 -19.26 9.18 -4.19
C TYR A 146 -19.15 9.80 -2.78
N LYS A 147 -18.08 9.45 -2.09
CA LYS A 147 -17.66 10.08 -0.83
C LYS A 147 -16.14 10.22 -0.81
N ASN A 148 -15.65 11.44 -0.64
CA ASN A 148 -14.23 11.72 -0.39
C ASN A 148 -13.98 11.68 1.13
N ILE A 149 -13.11 10.78 1.59
CA ILE A 149 -12.72 10.63 2.99
C ILE A 149 -11.21 10.83 3.20
N ALA A 150 -10.50 11.33 2.20
CA ALA A 150 -9.07 11.61 2.30
C ALA A 150 -8.78 12.58 3.44
N GLY A 151 -7.78 12.27 4.26
CA GLY A 151 -7.40 13.05 5.42
C GLY A 151 -8.32 12.92 6.66
N ASN A 152 -9.49 12.27 6.52
CA ASN A 152 -10.54 12.24 7.56
C ASN A 152 -10.77 10.84 8.14
N THR A 153 -9.75 10.02 8.22
CA THR A 153 -9.83 8.69 8.83
C THR A 153 -8.66 8.44 9.77
N THR A 154 -8.94 7.82 10.90
CA THR A 154 -7.91 7.14 11.69
C THR A 154 -7.43 5.88 10.96
N ILE A 155 -6.31 5.32 11.39
CA ILE A 155 -5.77 4.06 10.83
C ILE A 155 -6.79 2.92 10.99
N THR A 156 -7.44 2.81 12.15
CA THR A 156 -8.45 1.78 12.42
C THR A 156 -9.67 1.93 11.50
N GLU A 157 -10.17 3.15 11.31
CA GLU A 157 -11.28 3.42 10.38
C GLU A 157 -10.90 3.12 8.94
N LEU A 158 -9.68 3.48 8.51
CA LEU A 158 -9.15 3.17 7.19
C LEU A 158 -9.15 1.65 6.96
N ILE A 159 -8.63 0.88 7.90
CA ILE A 159 -8.60 -0.59 7.85
C ILE A 159 -10.01 -1.16 7.71
N ASN A 160 -10.95 -0.76 8.58
CA ASN A 160 -12.33 -1.24 8.55
C ASN A 160 -13.04 -0.89 7.24
N LYS A 161 -12.82 0.32 6.72
CA LYS A 161 -13.41 0.75 5.44
C LYS A 161 -12.84 -0.04 4.27
N ILE A 162 -11.52 -0.27 4.21
CA ILE A 162 -10.90 -1.10 3.16
C ILE A 162 -11.40 -2.54 3.24
N ALA A 163 -11.54 -3.12 4.43
CA ALA A 163 -12.08 -4.46 4.61
C ALA A 163 -13.54 -4.60 4.10
N SER A 164 -14.28 -3.48 4.07
CA SER A 164 -15.71 -3.46 3.73
C SER A 164 -16.01 -3.23 2.24
N ILE A 165 -15.01 -2.82 1.42
CA ILE A 165 -15.22 -2.55 -0.01
C ILE A 165 -15.24 -3.83 -0.85
N ASP A 166 -15.72 -3.72 -2.09
CA ASP A 166 -15.90 -4.85 -3.00
C ASP A 166 -14.92 -4.85 -4.17
N LEU A 167 -14.34 -3.69 -4.45
CA LEU A 167 -13.27 -3.49 -5.44
C LEU A 167 -12.37 -2.35 -4.97
N PHE A 168 -11.06 -2.52 -5.11
CA PHE A 168 -10.08 -1.49 -4.75
C PHE A 168 -9.15 -1.17 -5.92
N ILE A 169 -9.01 0.11 -6.23
CA ILE A 169 -8.06 0.61 -7.23
C ILE A 169 -7.07 1.52 -6.52
N THR A 170 -5.80 1.14 -6.54
CA THR A 170 -4.77 1.81 -5.75
C THR A 170 -3.40 1.76 -6.43
N GLY A 171 -2.50 2.66 -6.05
CA GLY A 171 -1.08 2.51 -6.33
C GLY A 171 -0.38 1.56 -5.36
N ASP A 172 0.92 1.36 -5.52
CA ASP A 172 1.81 0.66 -4.59
C ASP A 172 1.93 1.46 -3.28
N SER A 173 1.09 1.14 -2.30
CA SER A 173 0.90 1.89 -1.06
C SER A 173 0.50 1.00 0.13
N GLY A 174 0.56 1.54 1.36
CA GLY A 174 0.12 0.82 2.56
C GLY A 174 -1.31 0.26 2.47
N PRO A 175 -2.31 1.05 2.03
CA PRO A 175 -3.68 0.59 1.80
C PRO A 175 -3.81 -0.64 0.89
N MET A 176 -2.94 -0.80 -0.11
CA MET A 176 -2.89 -2.00 -0.97
C MET A 176 -2.61 -3.27 -0.16
N HIS A 177 -1.70 -3.21 0.81
CA HIS A 177 -1.39 -4.35 1.68
C HIS A 177 -2.51 -4.66 2.67
N VAL A 178 -3.23 -3.63 3.13
CA VAL A 178 -4.45 -3.81 3.92
C VAL A 178 -5.50 -4.56 3.11
N ALA A 179 -5.74 -4.15 1.87
CA ALA A 179 -6.66 -4.84 0.96
C ALA A 179 -6.23 -6.31 0.72
N ALA A 180 -4.93 -6.58 0.60
CA ALA A 180 -4.41 -7.94 0.46
C ALA A 180 -4.68 -8.80 1.71
N ALA A 181 -4.56 -8.23 2.91
CA ALA A 181 -4.85 -8.94 4.16
C ALA A 181 -6.33 -9.39 4.26
N PHE A 182 -7.25 -8.61 3.70
CA PHE A 182 -8.69 -8.94 3.65
C PHE A 182 -9.12 -9.63 2.36
N GLN A 183 -8.18 -9.95 1.45
CA GLN A 183 -8.48 -10.56 0.14
C GLN A 183 -9.51 -9.75 -0.66
N VAL A 184 -9.49 -8.43 -0.53
CA VAL A 184 -10.33 -7.52 -1.31
C VAL A 184 -9.91 -7.57 -2.78
N PRO A 185 -10.84 -7.74 -3.74
CA PRO A 185 -10.54 -7.62 -5.16
C PRO A 185 -9.80 -6.30 -5.46
N THR A 186 -8.58 -6.37 -6.02
CA THR A 186 -7.71 -5.19 -6.10
C THR A 186 -7.02 -5.09 -7.46
N VAL A 187 -7.13 -3.92 -8.08
CA VAL A 187 -6.26 -3.51 -9.19
C VAL A 187 -5.20 -2.56 -8.64
N ALA A 188 -3.94 -2.97 -8.71
CA ALA A 188 -2.81 -2.16 -8.25
C ALA A 188 -2.00 -1.62 -9.41
N ILE A 189 -1.75 -0.31 -9.39
CA ILE A 189 -1.01 0.40 -10.42
C ILE A 189 0.44 0.55 -9.96
N PHE A 190 1.35 -0.03 -10.74
CA PHE A 190 2.79 0.01 -10.46
C PHE A 190 3.54 0.81 -11.52
N GLY A 191 4.39 1.71 -11.07
CA GLY A 191 5.28 2.51 -11.89
C GLY A 191 6.75 2.28 -11.55
N PRO A 192 7.38 3.14 -10.74
CA PRO A 192 8.83 3.16 -10.52
C PRO A 192 9.34 2.07 -9.59
N THR A 193 8.48 1.29 -8.96
CA THR A 193 8.84 0.34 -7.89
C THR A 193 8.81 -1.12 -8.36
N LYS A 194 9.44 -1.99 -7.56
CA LYS A 194 9.58 -3.42 -7.83
C LYS A 194 8.33 -4.18 -7.41
N ASP A 195 7.41 -4.39 -8.34
CA ASP A 195 6.18 -5.14 -8.10
C ASP A 195 6.42 -6.55 -7.53
N LYS A 196 7.46 -7.25 -7.97
CA LYS A 196 7.82 -8.58 -7.46
C LYS A 196 8.19 -8.58 -5.97
N GLU A 197 8.64 -7.42 -5.43
CA GLU A 197 9.04 -7.31 -4.03
C GLU A 197 7.91 -6.79 -3.12
N THR A 198 6.96 -6.02 -3.66
CA THR A 198 5.97 -5.29 -2.86
C THR A 198 4.52 -5.43 -3.35
N SER A 199 4.21 -6.38 -4.22
CA SER A 199 2.84 -6.61 -4.68
C SER A 199 1.90 -7.10 -3.57
N GLN A 200 0.64 -7.33 -3.91
CA GLN A 200 -0.42 -7.79 -3.00
C GLN A 200 -0.18 -9.25 -2.60
N TRP A 201 0.55 -9.45 -1.53
CA TRP A 201 0.97 -10.77 -1.06
C TRP A 201 -0.21 -11.74 -0.90
N MET A 202 -0.15 -12.86 -1.62
CA MET A 202 -1.16 -13.93 -1.60
C MET A 202 -2.61 -13.47 -1.80
N ASN A 203 -2.86 -12.30 -2.35
CA ASN A 203 -4.21 -11.89 -2.75
C ASN A 203 -4.53 -12.48 -4.13
N LYS A 204 -5.30 -13.57 -4.16
CA LYS A 204 -5.68 -14.28 -5.39
C LYS A 204 -6.64 -13.47 -6.28
N LYS A 205 -7.31 -12.46 -5.72
CA LYS A 205 -8.24 -11.56 -6.42
C LYS A 205 -7.55 -10.23 -6.71
N SER A 206 -6.34 -10.26 -7.27
CA SER A 206 -5.61 -9.03 -7.55
C SER A 206 -4.92 -9.07 -8.91
N ILE A 207 -4.88 -7.92 -9.56
CA ILE A 207 -4.18 -7.72 -10.83
C ILE A 207 -3.28 -6.50 -10.71
N ILE A 208 -2.06 -6.61 -11.26
CA ILE A 208 -1.12 -5.50 -11.37
C ILE A 208 -1.24 -4.92 -12.77
N VAL A 209 -1.44 -3.62 -12.85
CA VAL A 209 -1.36 -2.83 -14.08
C VAL A 209 -0.05 -2.05 -14.07
N LYS A 210 0.81 -2.32 -15.05
CA LYS A 210 2.09 -1.64 -15.25
C LYS A 210 2.47 -1.60 -16.72
N LYS A 211 3.38 -0.71 -17.08
CA LYS A 211 4.07 -0.72 -18.37
C LYS A 211 5.49 -1.26 -18.16
N ASN A 212 6.06 -1.85 -19.19
CA ASN A 212 7.45 -2.31 -19.16
C ASN A 212 8.30 -1.29 -19.93
N LEU A 213 9.11 -0.54 -19.21
CA LEU A 213 10.01 0.48 -19.76
C LEU A 213 11.44 0.20 -19.28
N ASP A 214 12.44 0.51 -20.07
CA ASP A 214 13.86 0.29 -19.75
C ASP A 214 14.29 1.01 -18.47
N CYS A 215 13.63 2.12 -18.13
CA CYS A 215 13.89 2.87 -16.89
C CYS A 215 13.24 2.27 -15.64
N GLN A 216 12.45 1.19 -15.75
CA GLN A 216 11.79 0.53 -14.60
C GLN A 216 12.52 -0.75 -14.15
N PRO A 217 12.55 -0.97 -12.85
CA PRO A 217 12.15 -0.12 -11.73
C PRO A 217 13.27 0.86 -11.32
N CYS A 218 13.04 2.16 -11.39
CA CYS A 218 14.05 3.17 -11.04
C CYS A 218 14.14 3.45 -9.53
N MET A 219 13.15 3.09 -8.74
CA MET A 219 13.07 3.31 -7.28
C MET A 219 13.25 4.78 -6.86
N LYS A 220 12.89 5.74 -7.72
CA LYS A 220 13.02 7.18 -7.43
C LYS A 220 11.69 7.75 -6.91
N ARG A 221 11.79 8.77 -6.04
CA ARG A 221 10.62 9.46 -5.46
C ARG A 221 9.96 10.44 -6.44
N THR A 222 10.74 11.00 -7.33
CA THR A 222 10.34 11.82 -8.47
C THR A 222 10.93 11.21 -9.74
N CYS A 223 10.25 11.36 -10.88
CA CYS A 223 10.74 10.86 -12.15
C CYS A 223 12.01 11.61 -12.58
N PRO A 224 13.19 10.95 -12.64
CA PRO A 224 14.44 11.64 -13.00
C PRO A 224 14.48 12.04 -14.48
N LEU A 225 13.69 11.37 -15.33
CA LEU A 225 13.59 11.63 -16.76
C LEU A 225 12.44 12.59 -17.11
N GLN A 226 11.73 13.11 -16.12
CA GLN A 226 10.61 14.04 -16.21
C GLN A 226 9.40 13.61 -17.06
N HIS A 227 9.50 12.56 -17.88
CA HIS A 227 8.39 12.11 -18.74
C HIS A 227 7.30 11.32 -17.99
N HIS A 228 7.59 10.74 -16.84
CA HIS A 228 6.69 9.95 -15.99
C HIS A 228 5.91 8.84 -16.75
N ASN A 229 6.48 8.31 -17.83
CA ASN A 229 5.79 7.37 -18.74
C ASN A 229 5.33 6.08 -18.07
N CYS A 230 6.01 5.63 -17.00
CA CYS A 230 5.60 4.46 -16.25
C CYS A 230 4.20 4.60 -15.61
N MET A 231 3.72 5.84 -15.42
CA MET A 231 2.37 6.16 -14.98
C MET A 231 1.53 6.79 -16.10
N ASN A 232 2.13 7.69 -16.90
CA ASN A 232 1.43 8.42 -17.95
C ASN A 232 0.87 7.52 -19.06
N LEU A 233 1.56 6.44 -19.40
CA LEU A 233 1.12 5.48 -20.43
C LEU A 233 0.06 4.50 -19.93
N ILE A 234 -0.17 4.40 -18.62
CA ILE A 234 -1.30 3.64 -18.08
C ILE A 234 -2.55 4.49 -18.24
N LYS A 235 -3.55 3.99 -18.92
CA LYS A 235 -4.83 4.67 -19.17
C LYS A 235 -5.97 4.00 -18.42
N ALA A 236 -7.07 4.70 -18.26
CA ALA A 236 -8.27 4.16 -17.60
C ALA A 236 -8.71 2.82 -18.21
N VAL A 237 -8.62 2.65 -19.52
CA VAL A 237 -8.95 1.41 -20.21
C VAL A 237 -8.08 0.22 -19.77
N ASP A 238 -6.79 0.43 -19.47
CA ASP A 238 -5.92 -0.65 -18.96
C ASP A 238 -6.43 -1.15 -17.60
N VAL A 239 -6.87 -0.23 -16.74
CA VAL A 239 -7.42 -0.52 -15.41
C VAL A 239 -8.80 -1.16 -15.50
N LEU A 240 -9.69 -0.67 -16.38
CA LEU A 240 -11.02 -1.25 -16.62
C LEU A 240 -10.92 -2.69 -17.16
N ASN A 241 -9.99 -2.95 -18.08
CA ASN A 241 -9.69 -4.31 -18.56
C ASN A 241 -9.19 -5.23 -17.43
N ALA A 242 -8.42 -4.70 -16.47
CA ALA A 242 -8.03 -5.47 -15.30
C ALA A 242 -9.23 -5.75 -14.38
N VAL A 243 -10.11 -4.77 -14.17
CA VAL A 243 -11.34 -4.94 -13.38
C VAL A 243 -12.25 -6.04 -13.97
N SER A 244 -12.44 -6.07 -15.30
CA SER A 244 -13.28 -7.09 -15.95
C SER A 244 -12.76 -8.53 -15.77
N ARG A 245 -11.47 -8.69 -15.52
CA ARG A 245 -10.82 -10.00 -15.29
C ARG A 245 -10.84 -10.46 -13.84
N ILE A 246 -11.16 -9.57 -12.89
CA ILE A 246 -11.27 -9.90 -11.46
C ILE A 246 -12.70 -10.31 -11.09
N LYS A 247 -13.71 -9.86 -11.84
CA LYS A 247 -15.14 -10.11 -11.59
C LYS A 247 -15.53 -11.57 -11.72
#